data_e8bcc01431feb9e30756e8411d0ec684
#
_entry.id   e8bcc01431feb9e30756e8411d0ec684
#
_cell.length_a   1.000
_cell.length_b   1.000
_cell.length_c   1.000
_cell.angle_alpha   90.00
_cell.angle_beta   90.00
_cell.angle_gamma   90.00
#
_symmetry.space_group_name_H-M   'P 1'
#
loop_
_entity.id
_entity.type
_entity.pdbx_description
1 polymer ?
#
loop_
_entity_poly.entity_id
_entity_poly.type
_entity_poly.pdbx_seq_one_letter_code
_entity_poly.pdbx_strand_id
1 'polypeptide(L)'
;LVGESGCGKTTLGRTILQLYTPTSGRIEYGGETIFEGQDPWPAGENGEKQHVKVPKCRQVNMLPYRRKMQIIFQDPSASLDPRMTVGEIIGEALDIHKLCSSKAERTDRIKELLGMVGLNTEHANRYPHEFSGGQQQRVGIARALAVKPEFIVCDEPISALDVSIQSQVVNMLEDMQQELGLTYLFIAH
;
A
#
# COMPACT_ATOMS: atom_id res chain seq x y z
N LEU A 1 -7.18 5.12 11.63
CA LEU A 1 -7.03 4.06 12.62
C LEU A 1 -5.94 4.47 13.62
N VAL A 2 -6.32 4.71 14.86
CA VAL A 2 -5.43 5.19 15.92
C VAL A 2 -5.42 4.16 17.07
N GLY A 3 -4.29 4.02 17.77
CA GLY A 3 -4.15 3.14 18.92
C GLY A 3 -2.68 2.97 19.33
N GLU A 4 -2.43 2.33 20.47
CA GLU A 4 -1.10 2.11 21.01
C GLU A 4 -0.21 1.27 20.10
N SER A 5 1.12 1.40 20.28
CA SER A 5 2.09 0.57 19.56
C SER A 5 1.85 -0.91 19.87
N GLY A 6 1.94 -1.76 18.84
CA GLY A 6 1.75 -3.21 18.99
C GLY A 6 0.29 -3.69 19.09
N CYS A 7 -0.73 -2.82 19.07
CA CYS A 7 -2.14 -3.23 19.13
C CYS A 7 -2.69 -3.85 17.82
N GLY A 8 -1.87 -4.02 16.79
CA GLY A 8 -2.24 -4.72 15.56
C GLY A 8 -2.72 -3.86 14.39
N LYS A 9 -2.57 -2.52 14.43
CA LYS A 9 -2.99 -1.61 13.34
C LYS A 9 -2.40 -1.97 11.98
N THR A 10 -1.07 -2.07 11.92
CA THR A 10 -0.32 -2.51 10.73
C THR A 10 -0.78 -3.89 10.25
N THR A 11 -0.96 -4.84 11.19
CA THR A 11 -1.46 -6.19 10.88
C THR A 11 -2.84 -6.12 10.25
N LEU A 12 -3.76 -5.30 10.77
CA LEU A 12 -5.08 -5.11 10.19
C LEU A 12 -5.01 -4.54 8.77
N GLY A 13 -4.23 -3.47 8.56
CA GLY A 13 -4.04 -2.88 7.22
C GLY A 13 -3.51 -3.89 6.20
N ARG A 14 -2.48 -4.63 6.57
CA ARG A 14 -1.90 -5.69 5.70
C ARG A 14 -2.84 -6.86 5.47
N THR A 15 -3.68 -7.17 6.45
CA THR A 15 -4.70 -8.22 6.32
C THR A 15 -5.83 -7.80 5.36
N ILE A 16 -6.28 -6.55 5.42
CA ILE A 16 -7.27 -5.99 4.47
C ILE A 16 -6.76 -6.14 3.03
N LEU A 17 -5.48 -5.84 2.80
CA LEU A 17 -4.84 -5.98 1.49
C LEU A 17 -4.48 -7.42 1.12
N GLN A 18 -4.81 -8.41 1.95
CA GLN A 18 -4.46 -9.82 1.75
C GLN A 18 -2.94 -10.06 1.59
N LEU A 19 -2.11 -9.23 2.22
CA LEU A 19 -0.67 -9.48 2.38
C LEU A 19 -0.43 -10.52 3.47
N TYR A 20 -1.33 -10.57 4.47
CA TYR A 20 -1.46 -11.65 5.43
C TYR A 20 -2.80 -12.34 5.25
N THR A 21 -2.80 -13.66 5.24
CA THR A 21 -4.05 -14.44 5.19
C THR A 21 -4.75 -14.37 6.54
N PRO A 22 -5.99 -13.85 6.63
CA PRO A 22 -6.75 -13.86 7.87
C PRO A 22 -7.02 -15.30 8.35
N THR A 23 -7.12 -15.48 9.66
CA THR A 23 -7.52 -16.77 10.25
C THR A 23 -9.01 -17.03 10.00
N SER A 24 -9.84 -16.01 10.16
CA SER A 24 -11.29 -16.06 9.97
C SER A 24 -11.86 -14.68 9.67
N GLY A 25 -13.14 -14.61 9.37
CA GLY A 25 -13.85 -13.38 9.08
C GLY A 25 -14.15 -13.18 7.60
N ARG A 26 -14.55 -11.95 7.25
CA ARG A 26 -14.93 -11.60 5.89
C ARG A 26 -14.34 -10.24 5.52
N ILE A 27 -13.81 -10.15 4.31
CA ILE A 27 -13.35 -8.89 3.73
C ILE A 27 -14.11 -8.68 2.42
N GLU A 28 -14.70 -7.50 2.28
CA GLU A 28 -15.41 -7.08 1.09
C GLU A 28 -14.78 -5.81 0.51
N TYR A 29 -14.74 -5.74 -0.81
CA TYR A 29 -14.31 -4.57 -1.55
C TYR A 29 -15.29 -4.28 -2.69
N GLY A 30 -15.88 -3.07 -2.70
CA GLY A 30 -16.85 -2.69 -3.74
C GLY A 30 -18.08 -3.60 -3.83
N GLY A 31 -18.51 -4.21 -2.72
CA GLY A 31 -19.62 -5.17 -2.67
C GLY A 31 -19.23 -6.61 -3.03
N GLU A 32 -17.98 -6.86 -3.39
CA GLU A 32 -17.47 -8.20 -3.68
C GLU A 32 -16.71 -8.77 -2.48
N THR A 33 -17.00 -10.02 -2.10
CA THR A 33 -16.26 -10.74 -1.05
C THR A 33 -14.91 -11.21 -1.60
N ILE A 34 -13.80 -10.61 -1.11
CA ILE A 34 -12.43 -10.97 -1.51
C ILE A 34 -11.79 -12.00 -0.58
N PHE A 35 -12.28 -12.13 0.63
CA PHE A 35 -11.92 -13.18 1.57
C PHE A 35 -13.11 -13.59 2.40
N GLU A 36 -13.25 -14.90 2.67
CA GLU A 36 -14.21 -15.45 3.62
C GLU A 36 -13.63 -16.71 4.26
N GLY A 37 -13.58 -16.72 5.58
CA GLY A 37 -13.07 -17.83 6.36
C GLY A 37 -13.83 -17.98 7.67
N GLN A 38 -14.06 -19.23 8.10
CA GLN A 38 -14.70 -19.54 9.37
C GLN A 38 -13.68 -19.61 10.49
N ASP A 39 -14.09 -19.24 11.71
CA ASP A 39 -13.24 -19.40 12.90
C ASP A 39 -12.97 -20.89 13.14
N PRO A 40 -11.71 -21.35 13.15
CA PRO A 40 -11.37 -22.73 13.48
C PRO A 40 -11.56 -23.05 14.97
N TRP A 41 -11.82 -22.00 15.80
CA TRP A 41 -12.00 -22.10 17.25
C TRP A 41 -13.29 -21.38 17.70
N PRO A 42 -14.49 -21.74 17.14
CA PRO A 42 -15.71 -21.11 17.59
C PRO A 42 -15.93 -21.38 19.08
N ALA A 43 -16.48 -20.41 19.78
CA ALA A 43 -16.91 -20.62 21.17
C ALA A 43 -18.06 -21.63 21.18
N GLY A 44 -17.91 -22.71 21.96
CA GLY A 44 -18.99 -23.63 22.24
C GLY A 44 -20.04 -22.97 23.15
N GLU A 45 -21.20 -23.63 23.34
CA GLU A 45 -22.30 -23.14 24.18
C GLU A 45 -21.87 -22.81 25.62
N ASN A 46 -20.80 -23.46 26.11
CA ASN A 46 -20.25 -23.27 27.46
C ASN A 46 -19.02 -22.30 27.46
N GLY A 47 -18.72 -21.59 26.36
CA GLY A 47 -17.59 -20.69 26.24
C GLY A 47 -16.22 -21.38 26.03
N GLU A 48 -16.19 -22.71 25.94
CA GLU A 48 -14.99 -23.47 25.63
C GLU A 48 -14.70 -23.43 24.12
N LYS A 49 -13.46 -23.11 23.74
CA LYS A 49 -13.03 -23.14 22.33
C LYS A 49 -12.81 -24.57 21.89
N GLN A 50 -13.58 -25.03 20.92
CA GLN A 50 -13.44 -26.35 20.32
C GLN A 50 -12.88 -26.22 18.91
N HIS A 51 -11.84 -27.03 18.59
CA HIS A 51 -11.29 -27.07 17.23
C HIS A 51 -12.30 -27.73 16.30
N VAL A 52 -12.78 -26.96 15.32
CA VAL A 52 -13.69 -27.46 14.29
C VAL A 52 -12.92 -27.57 12.97
N LYS A 53 -13.12 -28.65 12.23
CA LYS A 53 -12.58 -28.79 10.87
C LYS A 53 -13.34 -27.85 9.95
N VAL A 54 -12.76 -26.65 9.73
CA VAL A 54 -13.36 -25.64 8.85
C VAL A 54 -13.05 -25.89 7.38
N PRO A 55 -13.94 -25.52 6.46
CA PRO A 55 -13.66 -25.52 5.03
C PRO A 55 -12.47 -24.64 4.71
N LYS A 56 -11.76 -24.92 3.59
CA LYS A 56 -10.72 -24.02 3.11
C LYS A 56 -11.29 -22.63 2.91
N CYS A 57 -10.57 -21.62 3.40
CA CYS A 57 -10.92 -20.23 3.16
C CYS A 57 -11.09 -19.96 1.67
N ARG A 58 -12.18 -19.26 1.32
CA ARG A 58 -12.36 -18.77 -0.05
C ARG A 58 -11.45 -17.57 -0.26
N GLN A 59 -10.48 -17.73 -1.15
CA GLN A 59 -9.65 -16.63 -1.64
C GLN A 59 -9.91 -16.41 -3.14
N VAL A 60 -9.97 -15.16 -3.53
CA VAL A 60 -10.07 -14.76 -4.94
C VAL A 60 -8.67 -14.49 -5.51
N ASN A 61 -8.57 -14.43 -6.84
CA ASN A 61 -7.35 -13.92 -7.47
C ASN A 61 -7.17 -12.44 -7.10
N MET A 62 -6.14 -12.13 -6.31
CA MET A 62 -5.89 -10.77 -5.81
C MET A 62 -5.25 -9.82 -6.84
N LEU A 63 -4.79 -10.29 -7.99
CA LEU A 63 -4.10 -9.44 -8.96
C LEU A 63 -4.93 -8.22 -9.42
N PRO A 64 -6.24 -8.35 -9.76
CA PRO A 64 -7.07 -7.20 -10.08
C PRO A 64 -7.25 -6.23 -8.90
N TYR A 65 -7.39 -6.76 -7.68
CA TYR A 65 -7.57 -5.94 -6.48
C TYR A 65 -6.28 -5.23 -6.07
N ARG A 66 -5.10 -5.83 -6.29
CA ARG A 66 -3.80 -5.18 -6.06
C ARG A 66 -3.58 -3.96 -6.93
N ARG A 67 -4.26 -3.86 -8.07
CA ARG A 67 -4.28 -2.62 -8.86
C ARG A 67 -5.12 -1.54 -8.17
N LYS A 68 -6.23 -1.91 -7.53
CA LYS A 68 -7.18 -0.99 -6.92
C LYS A 68 -6.80 -0.59 -5.49
N MET A 69 -6.11 -1.48 -4.77
CA MET A 69 -5.74 -1.31 -3.37
C MET A 69 -4.22 -1.34 -3.23
N GLN A 70 -3.64 -0.28 -2.68
CA GLN A 70 -2.20 -0.13 -2.51
C GLN A 70 -1.82 0.16 -1.05
N ILE A 71 -0.53 0.12 -0.74
CA ILE A 71 0.01 0.43 0.58
C ILE A 71 1.19 1.39 0.46
N ILE A 72 1.21 2.37 1.37
CA ILE A 72 2.38 3.19 1.67
C ILE A 72 2.92 2.70 3.01
N PHE A 73 4.17 2.24 3.01
CA PHE A 73 4.80 1.61 4.16
C PHE A 73 5.38 2.64 5.15
N GLN A 74 5.49 2.23 6.40
CA GLN A 74 6.06 3.00 7.51
C GLN A 74 7.54 3.33 7.30
N ASP A 75 8.33 2.36 6.86
CA ASP A 75 9.76 2.53 6.59
C ASP A 75 9.99 2.59 5.08
N PRO A 76 10.25 3.80 4.53
CA PRO A 76 10.51 3.95 3.12
C PRO A 76 11.78 3.23 2.68
N SER A 77 12.84 3.21 3.50
CA SER A 77 14.11 2.58 3.15
C SER A 77 13.99 1.07 3.01
N ALA A 78 13.28 0.42 3.96
CA ALA A 78 13.05 -1.03 3.91
C ALA A 78 12.05 -1.44 2.83
N SER A 79 11.24 -0.51 2.32
CA SER A 79 10.21 -0.80 1.32
C SER A 79 10.65 -0.69 -0.13
N LEU A 80 11.84 -0.13 -0.39
CA LEU A 80 12.41 0.07 -1.73
C LEU A 80 13.59 -0.90 -1.94
N ASP A 81 13.62 -1.64 -3.06
CA ASP A 81 14.78 -2.49 -3.37
C ASP A 81 15.99 -1.61 -3.68
N PRO A 82 17.08 -1.69 -2.88
CA PRO A 82 18.26 -0.85 -3.05
C PRO A 82 19.05 -1.16 -4.33
N ARG A 83 18.75 -2.27 -5.03
CA ARG A 83 19.39 -2.68 -6.28
C ARG A 83 18.70 -2.13 -7.52
N MET A 84 17.48 -1.60 -7.36
CA MET A 84 16.68 -1.05 -8.44
C MET A 84 16.80 0.48 -8.43
N THR A 85 16.77 1.08 -9.61
CA THR A 85 16.62 2.53 -9.74
C THR A 85 15.19 2.95 -9.37
N VAL A 86 15.00 4.21 -9.02
CA VAL A 86 13.67 4.77 -8.71
C VAL A 86 12.69 4.56 -9.87
N GLY A 87 13.17 4.73 -11.13
CA GLY A 87 12.35 4.48 -12.31
C GLY A 87 11.96 3.01 -12.49
N GLU A 88 12.81 2.07 -12.10
CA GLU A 88 12.49 0.64 -12.09
C GLU A 88 11.46 0.31 -11.01
N ILE A 89 11.64 0.83 -9.79
CA ILE A 89 10.73 0.62 -8.66
C ILE A 89 9.31 1.12 -8.98
N ILE A 90 9.18 2.32 -9.54
CA ILE A 90 7.87 2.88 -9.92
C ILE A 90 7.31 2.13 -11.14
N GLY A 91 8.18 1.79 -12.09
CA GLY A 91 7.80 1.15 -13.34
C GLY A 91 7.43 -0.32 -13.20
N GLU A 92 7.89 -1.03 -12.17
CA GLU A 92 7.56 -2.43 -11.93
C GLU A 92 6.05 -2.67 -11.87
N ALA A 93 5.33 -1.81 -11.16
CA ALA A 93 3.88 -1.91 -11.06
C ALA A 93 3.18 -1.67 -12.41
N LEU A 94 3.72 -0.76 -13.24
CA LEU A 94 3.24 -0.52 -14.61
C LEU A 94 3.42 -1.75 -15.48
N ASP A 95 4.57 -2.43 -15.35
CA ASP A 95 4.93 -3.61 -16.14
C ASP A 95 4.08 -4.83 -15.74
N ILE A 96 3.92 -5.10 -14.43
CA ILE A 96 3.11 -6.21 -13.91
C ILE A 96 1.66 -6.11 -14.38
N HIS A 97 1.09 -4.90 -14.32
CA HIS A 97 -0.30 -4.65 -14.70
C HIS A 97 -0.47 -4.29 -16.18
N LYS A 98 0.61 -4.30 -16.98
CA LYS A 98 0.61 -4.00 -18.44
C LYS A 98 -0.09 -2.67 -18.75
N LEU A 99 0.26 -1.61 -18.00
CA LEU A 99 -0.42 -0.32 -18.10
C LEU A 99 0.17 0.60 -19.17
N CYS A 100 1.30 0.24 -19.75
CA CYS A 100 1.96 0.99 -20.82
C CYS A 100 2.14 0.09 -22.06
N SER A 101 1.88 0.65 -23.23
CA SER A 101 1.99 -0.04 -24.52
C SER A 101 3.38 0.04 -25.12
N SER A 102 4.22 0.98 -24.65
CA SER A 102 5.57 1.21 -25.13
C SER A 102 6.53 1.65 -24.02
N LYS A 103 7.85 1.50 -24.28
CA LYS A 103 8.88 2.01 -23.36
C LYS A 103 8.84 3.53 -23.22
N ALA A 104 8.48 4.25 -24.26
CA ALA A 104 8.35 5.71 -24.22
C ALA A 104 7.21 6.10 -23.27
N GLU A 105 6.01 5.53 -23.43
CA GLU A 105 4.86 5.76 -22.56
C GLU A 105 5.17 5.43 -21.09
N ARG A 106 5.88 4.30 -20.85
CA ARG A 106 6.34 3.94 -19.50
C ARG A 106 7.25 5.02 -18.90
N THR A 107 8.21 5.51 -19.69
CA THR A 107 9.14 6.55 -19.23
C THR A 107 8.41 7.85 -18.94
N ASP A 108 7.49 8.26 -19.77
CA ASP A 108 6.71 9.49 -19.59
C ASP A 108 5.81 9.38 -18.36
N ARG A 109 5.18 8.22 -18.15
CA ARG A 109 4.37 7.97 -16.95
C ARG A 109 5.19 8.01 -15.66
N ILE A 110 6.42 7.48 -15.65
CA ILE A 110 7.33 7.56 -14.49
C ILE A 110 7.68 9.01 -14.19
N LYS A 111 8.01 9.81 -15.22
CA LYS A 111 8.30 11.24 -15.06
C LYS A 111 7.12 12.02 -14.50
N GLU A 112 5.91 11.74 -14.99
CA GLU A 112 4.66 12.32 -14.49
C GLU A 112 4.50 12.01 -12.99
N LEU A 113 4.63 10.73 -12.60
CA LEU A 113 4.51 10.30 -11.20
C LEU A 113 5.55 10.96 -10.28
N LEU A 114 6.80 11.08 -10.74
CA LEU A 114 7.83 11.81 -10.01
C LEU A 114 7.45 13.30 -9.83
N GLY A 115 6.94 13.93 -10.88
CA GLY A 115 6.45 15.30 -10.80
C GLY A 115 5.30 15.47 -9.80
N MET A 116 4.33 14.56 -9.79
CA MET A 116 3.19 14.56 -8.85
C MET A 116 3.63 14.55 -7.39
N VAL A 117 4.72 13.82 -7.06
CA VAL A 117 5.26 13.78 -5.70
C VAL A 117 6.33 14.83 -5.43
N GLY A 118 6.51 15.81 -6.33
CA GLY A 118 7.48 16.91 -6.19
C GLY A 118 8.95 16.48 -6.30
N LEU A 119 9.25 15.41 -7.03
CA LEU A 119 10.60 14.95 -7.33
C LEU A 119 10.99 15.34 -8.77
N ASN A 120 12.29 15.58 -8.96
CA ASN A 120 12.83 15.85 -10.31
C ASN A 120 12.72 14.58 -11.17
N THR A 121 12.34 14.73 -12.43
CA THR A 121 12.23 13.64 -13.40
C THR A 121 13.55 12.91 -13.66
N GLU A 122 14.69 13.60 -13.52
CA GLU A 122 16.03 13.00 -13.62
C GLU A 122 16.33 12.00 -12.50
N HIS A 123 15.59 12.07 -11.40
CA HIS A 123 15.72 11.14 -10.28
C HIS A 123 15.34 9.69 -10.65
N ALA A 124 14.68 9.47 -11.79
CA ALA A 124 14.33 8.12 -12.25
C ALA A 124 15.55 7.19 -12.38
N ASN A 125 16.74 7.72 -12.67
CA ASN A 125 17.96 6.95 -12.88
C ASN A 125 18.80 6.77 -11.60
N ARG A 126 18.37 7.33 -10.46
CA ARG A 126 19.06 7.23 -9.18
C ARG A 126 18.57 6.03 -8.37
N TYR A 127 19.42 5.61 -7.44
CA TYR A 127 19.12 4.53 -6.50
C TYR A 127 18.52 5.08 -5.18
N PRO A 128 17.72 4.30 -4.45
CA PRO A 128 17.09 4.74 -3.20
C PRO A 128 18.06 5.33 -2.17
N HIS A 129 19.27 4.77 -2.04
CA HIS A 129 20.28 5.24 -1.09
C HIS A 129 20.83 6.64 -1.36
N GLU A 130 20.57 7.20 -2.56
CA GLU A 130 20.97 8.57 -2.92
C GLU A 130 19.95 9.63 -2.48
N PHE A 131 18.86 9.21 -1.81
CA PHE A 131 17.75 10.07 -1.41
C PHE A 131 17.63 10.21 0.10
N SER A 132 17.16 11.37 0.57
CA SER A 132 16.75 11.53 1.96
C SER A 132 15.52 10.67 2.29
N GLY A 133 15.27 10.39 3.58
CA GLY A 133 14.12 9.61 4.01
C GLY A 133 12.78 10.16 3.48
N GLY A 134 12.60 11.48 3.49
CA GLY A 134 11.42 12.14 2.92
C GLY A 134 11.30 11.98 1.40
N GLN A 135 12.41 11.97 0.68
CA GLN A 135 12.41 11.69 -0.76
C GLN A 135 12.11 10.22 -1.05
N GLN A 136 12.65 9.29 -0.27
CA GLN A 136 12.33 7.86 -0.38
C GLN A 136 10.84 7.61 -0.12
N GLN A 137 10.25 8.31 0.86
CA GLN A 137 8.81 8.24 1.11
C GLN A 137 7.99 8.71 -0.09
N ARG A 138 8.40 9.81 -0.73
CA ARG A 138 7.77 10.30 -1.97
C ARG A 138 7.89 9.29 -3.11
N VAL A 139 9.01 8.57 -3.23
CA VAL A 139 9.16 7.45 -4.18
C VAL A 139 8.18 6.33 -3.87
N GLY A 140 8.02 5.95 -2.59
CA GLY A 140 7.04 4.96 -2.15
C GLY A 140 5.61 5.35 -2.48
N ILE A 141 5.26 6.64 -2.34
CA ILE A 141 3.96 7.19 -2.73
C ILE A 141 3.78 7.14 -4.25
N ALA A 142 4.79 7.56 -5.05
CA ALA A 142 4.74 7.49 -6.50
C ALA A 142 4.54 6.05 -7.00
N ARG A 143 5.21 5.08 -6.37
CA ARG A 143 5.02 3.64 -6.65
C ARG A 143 3.58 3.21 -6.41
N ALA A 144 2.98 3.59 -5.28
CA ALA A 144 1.60 3.25 -4.97
C ALA A 144 0.61 3.86 -5.99
N LEU A 145 0.87 5.09 -6.46
CA LEU A 145 0.04 5.80 -7.43
C LEU A 145 0.18 5.28 -8.88
N ALA A 146 1.24 4.54 -9.19
CA ALA A 146 1.55 4.08 -10.54
C ALA A 146 0.38 3.32 -11.19
N VAL A 147 -0.33 2.51 -10.43
CA VAL A 147 -1.46 1.69 -10.89
C VAL A 147 -2.82 2.41 -10.88
N LYS A 148 -2.87 3.69 -10.51
CA LYS A 148 -4.11 4.48 -10.32
C LYS A 148 -5.08 3.77 -9.36
N PRO A 149 -4.69 3.60 -8.08
CA PRO A 149 -5.52 2.91 -7.10
C PRO A 149 -6.78 3.70 -6.76
N GLU A 150 -7.77 3.04 -6.18
CA GLU A 150 -8.98 3.63 -5.59
C GLU A 150 -8.85 3.76 -4.07
N PHE A 151 -8.05 2.86 -3.45
CA PHE A 151 -7.86 2.76 -2.01
C PHE A 151 -6.39 2.57 -1.63
N ILE A 152 -5.91 3.31 -0.65
CA ILE A 152 -4.53 3.21 -0.15
C ILE A 152 -4.53 3.08 1.37
N VAL A 153 -3.85 2.05 1.87
CA VAL A 153 -3.50 1.94 3.30
C VAL A 153 -2.21 2.72 3.53
N CYS A 154 -2.27 3.76 4.35
CA CYS A 154 -1.12 4.53 4.79
C CYS A 154 -0.67 4.02 6.16
N ASP A 155 0.32 3.11 6.18
CA ASP A 155 0.83 2.48 7.40
C ASP A 155 1.89 3.39 8.02
N GLU A 156 1.48 4.30 8.93
CA GLU A 156 2.32 5.29 9.60
C GLU A 156 3.25 6.08 8.63
N PRO A 157 2.72 6.67 7.56
CA PRO A 157 3.52 7.12 6.42
C PRO A 157 4.47 8.30 6.73
N ILE A 158 4.38 8.86 7.93
CA ILE A 158 5.14 10.05 8.37
C ILE A 158 5.97 9.81 9.64
N SER A 159 5.82 8.66 10.32
CA SER A 159 6.43 8.42 11.64
C SER A 159 7.96 8.46 11.64
N ALA A 160 8.60 8.10 10.54
CA ALA A 160 10.05 8.09 10.36
C ALA A 160 10.64 9.40 9.80
N LEU A 161 9.81 10.45 9.66
CA LEU A 161 10.20 11.70 9.01
C LEU A 161 10.30 12.87 10.00
N ASP A 162 11.14 13.86 9.67
CA ASP A 162 11.21 15.12 10.41
C ASP A 162 9.89 15.90 10.32
N VAL A 163 9.55 16.66 11.37
CA VAL A 163 8.26 17.38 11.49
C VAL A 163 7.95 18.27 10.26
N SER A 164 8.96 18.96 9.72
CA SER A 164 8.78 19.81 8.54
C SER A 164 8.45 19.02 7.27
N ILE A 165 8.98 17.80 7.14
CA ILE A 165 8.70 16.90 6.02
C ILE A 165 7.36 16.19 6.21
N GLN A 166 6.98 15.86 7.45
CA GLN A 166 5.66 15.28 7.75
C GLN A 166 4.53 16.12 7.19
N SER A 167 4.52 17.43 7.48
CA SER A 167 3.48 18.34 6.99
C SER A 167 3.42 18.38 5.45
N GLN A 168 4.57 18.37 4.78
CA GLN A 168 4.61 18.36 3.31
C GLN A 168 4.03 17.05 2.73
N VAL A 169 4.30 15.91 3.36
CA VAL A 169 3.77 14.61 2.90
C VAL A 169 2.27 14.53 3.15
N VAL A 170 1.76 15.01 4.30
CA VAL A 170 0.33 15.05 4.60
C VAL A 170 -0.41 15.91 3.60
N ASN A 171 0.03 17.16 3.38
CA ASN A 171 -0.59 18.07 2.41
C ASN A 171 -0.62 17.45 1.01
N MET A 172 0.50 16.85 0.57
CA MET A 172 0.57 16.15 -0.71
C MET A 172 -0.45 15.01 -0.81
N LEU A 173 -0.64 14.21 0.25
CA LEU A 173 -1.65 13.14 0.27
C LEU A 173 -3.08 13.70 0.24
N GLU A 174 -3.35 14.83 0.91
CA GLU A 174 -4.64 15.52 0.87
C GLU A 174 -4.94 16.07 -0.52
N ASP A 175 -3.96 16.73 -1.17
CA ASP A 175 -4.10 17.21 -2.54
C ASP A 175 -4.43 16.05 -3.50
N MET A 176 -3.70 14.94 -3.40
CA MET A 176 -3.96 13.74 -4.20
C MET A 176 -5.33 13.12 -3.92
N GLN A 177 -5.81 13.17 -2.68
CA GLN A 177 -7.16 12.70 -2.35
C GLN A 177 -8.22 13.50 -3.11
N GLN A 178 -8.07 14.82 -3.15
CA GLN A 178 -9.00 15.72 -3.83
C GLN A 178 -8.93 15.58 -5.35
N GLU A 179 -7.71 15.55 -5.91
CA GLU A 179 -7.50 15.52 -7.36
C GLU A 179 -7.82 14.15 -7.99
N LEU A 180 -7.48 13.07 -7.31
CA LEU A 180 -7.61 11.70 -7.84
C LEU A 180 -8.80 10.92 -7.27
N GLY A 181 -9.52 11.48 -6.29
CA GLY A 181 -10.66 10.82 -5.65
C GLY A 181 -10.27 9.58 -4.82
N LEU A 182 -9.06 9.60 -4.22
CA LEU A 182 -8.53 8.49 -3.46
C LEU A 182 -9.22 8.31 -2.11
N THR A 183 -9.39 7.06 -1.70
CA THR A 183 -9.80 6.72 -0.33
C THR A 183 -8.59 6.25 0.47
N TYR A 184 -8.37 6.83 1.64
CA TYR A 184 -7.26 6.43 2.53
C TYR A 184 -7.76 5.72 3.79
N LEU A 185 -7.05 4.66 4.19
CA LEU A 185 -7.02 4.17 5.55
C LEU A 185 -5.70 4.62 6.20
N PHE A 186 -5.76 5.72 6.94
CA PHE A 186 -4.59 6.27 7.61
C PHE A 186 -4.39 5.60 8.97
N ILE A 187 -3.23 5.00 9.18
CA ILE A 187 -2.81 4.39 10.44
C ILE A 187 -1.83 5.36 11.12
N ALA A 188 -2.13 5.74 12.35
CA ALA A 188 -1.32 6.64 13.17
C ALA A 188 -1.29 6.19 14.64
N HIS A 189 -0.36 6.74 15.38
CA HIS A 189 -0.28 6.62 16.85
C HIS A 189 -1.20 7.61 17.52
#